data_e5a44fd43400f506dbf4355154095c3e
#
_entry.id   e5a44fd43400f506dbf4355154095c3e
#
_cell.length_a   1.000
_cell.length_b   1.000
_cell.length_c   1.000
_cell.angle_alpha   90.00
_cell.angle_beta   90.00
_cell.angle_gamma   90.00
#
_symmetry.space_group_name_H-M   'P 1'
#
loop_
_entity.id
_entity.type
_entity.pdbx_description
1 polymer ?
#
loop_
_entity_poly.entity_id
_entity_poly.type
_entity_poly.pdbx_seq_one_letter_code
_entity_poly.pdbx_strand_id
1 'polypeptide(L)'
;IVDFSKSQTISSSMLDMDSWILDLEDIEKDSGRLLQKKRMKDLLSKSDKHLFYKGNVLYSKLRPYLNKVIVADEDGACTTEILAFDFGHIYNKYAQAYLMSPFFVDYANSDSYGIKMPRLGSKRGNNALFPLPPFKEQQRIVAQIEKLFEQLH
;
A
#
# COMPACT_ATOMS: atom_id res chain seq x y z
N ILE A 1 -3.18 0.33 -15.15
CA ILE A 1 -2.15 1.14 -14.47
C ILE A 1 -1.27 0.23 -13.63
N VAL A 2 -1.82 -0.47 -12.65
CA VAL A 2 -1.13 -1.50 -11.87
C VAL A 2 -1.95 -2.78 -11.89
N ASP A 3 -1.31 -3.93 -11.66
CA ASP A 3 -1.96 -5.24 -11.69
C ASP A 3 -2.01 -5.83 -10.27
N PHE A 4 -3.20 -5.96 -9.73
CA PHE A 4 -3.46 -6.49 -8.40
C PHE A 4 -3.16 -8.00 -8.27
N SER A 5 -2.97 -8.69 -9.39
CA SER A 5 -2.65 -10.12 -9.41
C SER A 5 -1.15 -10.41 -9.40
N LYS A 6 -0.32 -9.39 -9.62
CA LYS A 6 1.13 -9.57 -9.77
C LYS A 6 1.87 -9.17 -8.51
N SER A 7 2.78 -10.04 -8.09
CA SER A 7 3.67 -9.80 -6.96
C SER A 7 4.98 -10.54 -7.18
N GLN A 8 6.06 -9.98 -6.68
CA GLN A 8 7.38 -10.62 -6.71
C GLN A 8 7.59 -11.28 -5.35
N THR A 9 7.40 -12.59 -5.30
CA THR A 9 7.49 -13.38 -4.06
C THR A 9 8.93 -13.83 -3.82
N ILE A 10 9.34 -13.77 -2.56
CA ILE A 10 10.66 -14.22 -2.10
C ILE A 10 10.49 -15.03 -0.80
N SER A 11 11.31 -16.09 -0.65
CA SER A 11 11.41 -16.79 0.62
C SER A 11 12.15 -15.91 1.64
N SER A 12 11.66 -15.87 2.88
CA SER A 12 12.29 -15.09 3.95
C SER A 12 13.75 -15.51 4.19
N SER A 13 14.11 -16.75 3.91
CA SER A 13 15.49 -17.25 4.03
C SER A 13 16.47 -16.60 3.05
N MET A 14 15.95 -15.99 1.99
CA MET A 14 16.76 -15.32 0.96
C MET A 14 16.93 -13.83 1.24
N LEU A 15 16.33 -13.31 2.30
CA LEU A 15 16.39 -11.89 2.65
C LEU A 15 17.62 -11.58 3.51
N ASP A 16 18.21 -10.41 3.27
CA ASP A 16 19.26 -9.87 4.12
C ASP A 16 18.73 -9.60 5.53
N MET A 17 19.57 -9.80 6.54
CA MET A 17 19.18 -9.57 7.94
C MET A 17 18.83 -8.11 8.23
N ASP A 18 19.36 -7.17 7.47
CA ASP A 18 19.07 -5.74 7.60
C ASP A 18 17.90 -5.27 6.73
N SER A 19 17.27 -6.18 5.96
CA SER A 19 16.10 -5.83 5.13
C SER A 19 14.94 -5.32 5.98
N TRP A 20 14.32 -4.25 5.53
CA TRP A 20 13.08 -3.75 6.12
C TRP A 20 11.96 -4.74 5.83
N ILE A 21 11.28 -5.19 6.88
CA ILE A 21 10.13 -6.09 6.78
C ILE A 21 8.89 -5.35 7.29
N LEU A 22 7.89 -5.26 6.42
CA LEU A 22 6.64 -4.56 6.71
C LEU A 22 5.52 -5.57 6.93
N ASP A 23 4.90 -5.51 8.11
CA ASP A 23 3.69 -6.25 8.44
C ASP A 23 2.49 -5.30 8.54
N LEU A 24 1.28 -5.85 8.51
CA LEU A 24 0.05 -5.06 8.54
C LEU A 24 -0.06 -4.19 9.80
N GLU A 25 0.41 -4.69 10.93
CA GLU A 25 0.38 -3.98 12.22
C GLU A 25 1.28 -2.74 12.25
N ASP A 26 2.24 -2.66 11.34
CA ASP A 26 3.18 -1.55 11.25
C ASP A 26 2.58 -0.31 10.59
N ILE A 27 1.43 -0.46 9.94
CA ILE A 27 0.76 0.63 9.23
C ILE A 27 -0.45 1.10 10.03
N GLU A 28 -0.51 2.41 10.30
CA GLU A 28 -1.67 3.01 10.94
C GLU A 28 -2.84 3.08 9.97
N LYS A 29 -4.04 2.70 10.46
CA LYS A 29 -5.25 2.81 9.67
C LYS A 29 -5.59 4.27 9.38
N ASP A 30 -6.14 4.53 8.19
CA ASP A 30 -6.69 5.82 7.77
C ASP A 30 -5.71 6.99 7.67
N SER A 31 -4.42 6.82 7.99
CA SER A 31 -3.48 7.93 8.04
C SER A 31 -2.35 7.87 7.03
N GLY A 32 -2.06 6.68 6.49
CA GLY A 32 -0.90 6.50 5.63
C GLY A 32 0.43 6.63 6.37
N ARG A 33 0.44 6.44 7.69
CA ARG A 33 1.60 6.62 8.54
C ARG A 33 2.18 5.27 8.97
N LEU A 34 3.52 5.16 8.96
CA LEU A 34 4.24 4.02 9.47
C LEU A 34 4.40 4.16 10.99
N LEU A 35 3.96 3.15 11.74
CA LEU A 35 4.05 3.13 13.20
C LEU A 35 5.41 2.68 13.71
N GLN A 36 6.02 1.72 13.02
CA GLN A 36 7.34 1.18 13.37
C GLN A 36 8.00 0.57 12.15
N LYS A 37 9.31 0.45 12.19
CA LYS A 37 10.11 -0.15 11.13
C LYS A 37 10.93 -1.29 11.71
N LYS A 38 10.69 -2.51 11.24
CA LYS A 38 11.36 -3.72 11.71
C LYS A 38 12.37 -4.21 10.68
N ARG A 39 13.41 -4.90 11.12
CA ARG A 39 14.40 -5.54 10.26
C ARG A 39 14.26 -7.06 10.34
N MET A 40 14.69 -7.76 9.30
CA MET A 40 14.59 -9.23 9.25
C MET A 40 15.23 -9.90 10.46
N LYS A 41 16.38 -9.38 10.92
CA LYS A 41 17.09 -9.92 12.10
C LYS A 41 16.27 -9.92 13.39
N ASP A 42 15.27 -9.04 13.48
CA ASP A 42 14.42 -8.89 14.67
C ASP A 42 13.19 -9.80 14.63
N LEU A 43 13.04 -10.59 13.58
CA LEU A 43 11.85 -11.38 13.31
C LEU A 43 12.16 -12.87 13.28
N LEU A 44 11.18 -13.67 13.75
CA LEU A 44 11.25 -15.13 13.70
C LEU A 44 10.45 -15.72 12.52
N SER A 45 9.83 -14.87 11.71
CA SER A 45 8.97 -15.30 10.61
C SER A 45 9.78 -16.01 9.52
N LYS A 46 9.25 -17.15 9.07
CA LYS A 46 9.81 -17.93 7.96
C LYS A 46 8.87 -17.93 6.74
N SER A 47 7.82 -17.14 6.78
CA SER A 47 6.84 -17.08 5.69
C SER A 47 7.39 -16.36 4.46
N ASP A 48 6.85 -16.70 3.30
CA ASP A 48 7.14 -15.97 2.06
C ASP A 48 6.72 -14.50 2.18
N LYS A 49 7.40 -13.66 1.45
CA LYS A 49 7.17 -12.21 1.42
C LYS A 49 7.01 -11.73 -0.02
N HIS A 50 6.41 -10.56 -0.17
CA HIS A 50 6.45 -9.80 -1.42
C HIS A 50 7.58 -8.78 -1.35
N LEU A 51 8.42 -8.71 -2.39
CA LEU A 51 9.43 -7.67 -2.50
C LEU A 51 8.80 -6.34 -2.85
N PHE A 52 9.36 -5.26 -2.31
CA PHE A 52 9.03 -3.92 -2.72
C PHE A 52 10.27 -3.04 -2.82
N TYR A 53 10.14 -1.94 -3.55
CA TYR A 53 11.23 -1.02 -3.81
C TYR A 53 10.83 0.39 -3.38
N LYS A 54 11.83 1.20 -3.07
CA LYS A 54 11.63 2.61 -2.74
C LYS A 54 10.74 3.29 -3.78
N GLY A 55 9.73 4.03 -3.33
CA GLY A 55 8.75 4.69 -4.19
C GLY A 55 7.52 3.87 -4.51
N ASN A 56 7.52 2.56 -4.24
CA ASN A 56 6.32 1.76 -4.41
C ASN A 56 5.22 2.21 -3.44
N VAL A 57 3.97 2.13 -3.88
CA VAL A 57 2.81 2.29 -3.03
C VAL A 57 2.44 0.93 -2.47
N LEU A 58 2.45 0.80 -1.16
CA LEU A 58 2.21 -0.46 -0.45
C LEU A 58 0.77 -0.46 0.06
N TYR A 59 -0.03 -1.34 -0.51
CA TYR A 59 -1.48 -1.40 -0.31
C TYR A 59 -1.89 -2.70 0.38
N SER A 60 -2.58 -2.62 1.52
CA SER A 60 -3.13 -3.79 2.20
C SER A 60 -4.43 -4.23 1.53
N LYS A 61 -4.43 -5.41 0.90
CA LYS A 61 -5.66 -6.01 0.34
C LYS A 61 -6.52 -6.68 1.41
N LEU A 62 -5.95 -7.00 2.57
CA LEU A 62 -6.66 -7.58 3.69
C LEU A 62 -7.38 -6.49 4.48
N ARG A 63 -8.65 -6.70 4.76
CA ARG A 63 -9.49 -5.75 5.48
C ARG A 63 -9.37 -4.34 4.89
N PRO A 64 -9.79 -4.14 3.64
CA PRO A 64 -9.59 -2.85 2.95
C PRO A 64 -10.23 -1.66 3.67
N TYR A 65 -11.24 -1.91 4.52
CA TYR A 65 -11.85 -0.88 5.36
C TYR A 65 -10.89 -0.23 6.36
N LEU A 66 -9.78 -0.88 6.70
CA LEU A 66 -8.77 -0.31 7.57
C LEU A 66 -7.93 0.76 6.89
N ASN A 67 -7.99 0.83 5.56
CA ASN A 67 -7.38 1.89 4.77
C ASN A 67 -5.88 2.06 5.09
N LYS A 68 -5.12 0.98 4.93
CA LYS A 68 -3.68 0.95 5.22
C LYS A 68 -2.90 1.02 3.92
N VAL A 69 -2.35 2.18 3.64
CA VAL A 69 -1.58 2.47 2.41
C VAL A 69 -0.42 3.38 2.75
N ILE A 70 0.80 2.98 2.39
CA ILE A 70 1.99 3.82 2.58
C ILE A 70 2.83 3.86 1.30
N VAL A 71 3.72 4.84 1.21
CA VAL A 71 4.75 4.90 0.17
C VAL A 71 6.07 4.45 0.78
N ALA A 72 6.76 3.50 0.13
CA ALA A 72 8.02 2.96 0.62
C ALA A 72 9.15 4.00 0.50
N ASP A 73 9.87 4.24 1.58
CA ASP A 73 11.02 5.13 1.62
C ASP A 73 12.36 4.41 1.44
N GLU A 74 12.35 3.09 1.42
CA GLU A 74 13.49 2.23 1.09
C GLU A 74 13.00 0.90 0.52
N ASP A 75 13.94 0.10 -0.02
CA ASP A 75 13.63 -1.25 -0.49
C ASP A 75 13.39 -2.18 0.70
N GLY A 76 12.55 -3.20 0.51
CA GLY A 76 12.27 -4.17 1.56
C GLY A 76 11.37 -5.30 1.09
N ALA A 77 10.73 -5.97 2.04
CA ALA A 77 9.76 -7.02 1.79
C ALA A 77 8.60 -6.92 2.77
N CYS A 78 7.45 -7.42 2.38
CA CYS A 78 6.23 -7.31 3.18
C CYS A 78 5.47 -8.63 3.21
N THR A 79 4.52 -8.73 4.15
CA THR A 79 3.57 -9.83 4.16
C THR A 79 2.88 -9.96 2.80
N THR A 80 2.48 -11.17 2.42
CA THR A 80 1.77 -11.43 1.16
C THR A 80 0.38 -10.80 1.10
N GLU A 81 -0.11 -10.27 2.20
CA GLU A 81 -1.36 -9.50 2.25
C GLU A 81 -1.20 -8.04 1.79
N ILE A 82 0.03 -7.60 1.58
CA ILE A 82 0.35 -6.27 1.06
C ILE A 82 0.81 -6.39 -0.39
N LEU A 83 0.25 -5.55 -1.26
CA LEU A 83 0.64 -5.44 -2.66
C LEU A 83 1.58 -4.24 -2.83
N ALA A 84 2.68 -4.45 -3.55
CA ALA A 84 3.64 -3.39 -3.85
C ALA A 84 3.40 -2.91 -5.29
N PHE A 85 2.93 -1.68 -5.43
CA PHE A 85 2.61 -1.10 -6.73
C PHE A 85 3.67 -0.11 -7.18
N ASP A 86 4.22 -0.36 -8.36
CA ASP A 86 5.02 0.63 -9.08
C ASP A 86 4.08 1.39 -10.03
N PHE A 87 3.81 2.64 -9.73
CA PHE A 87 2.93 3.48 -10.54
C PHE A 87 3.66 4.18 -11.70
N GLY A 88 4.97 3.94 -11.87
CA GLY A 88 5.72 4.48 -12.99
C GLY A 88 5.73 6.01 -13.00
N HIS A 89 5.17 6.60 -14.06
CA HIS A 89 5.12 8.06 -14.23
C HIS A 89 4.04 8.77 -13.44
N ILE A 90 3.18 8.02 -12.76
CA ILE A 90 2.15 8.60 -11.89
C ILE A 90 2.81 8.97 -10.55
N TYR A 91 2.50 10.17 -10.05
CA TYR A 91 3.01 10.62 -8.76
C TYR A 91 2.55 9.66 -7.64
N ASN A 92 3.49 9.02 -6.97
CA ASN A 92 3.17 7.97 -5.98
C ASN A 92 2.31 8.48 -4.83
N LYS A 93 2.52 9.69 -4.36
CA LYS A 93 1.70 10.30 -3.32
C LYS A 93 0.26 10.58 -3.79
N TYR A 94 0.08 10.89 -5.08
CA TYR A 94 -1.25 11.01 -5.66
C TYR A 94 -1.95 9.64 -5.69
N ALA A 95 -1.24 8.60 -6.12
CA ALA A 95 -1.78 7.24 -6.11
C ALA A 95 -2.16 6.80 -4.69
N GLN A 96 -1.31 7.05 -3.71
CA GLN A 96 -1.60 6.79 -2.30
C GLN A 96 -2.87 7.54 -1.86
N ALA A 97 -2.97 8.83 -2.16
CA ALA A 97 -4.12 9.65 -1.77
C ALA A 97 -5.43 9.13 -2.37
N TYR A 98 -5.39 8.69 -3.64
CA TYR A 98 -6.57 8.12 -4.28
C TYR A 98 -6.98 6.79 -3.66
N LEU A 99 -6.02 5.88 -3.44
CA LEU A 99 -6.30 4.59 -2.82
C LEU A 99 -6.83 4.74 -1.39
N MET A 100 -6.49 5.82 -0.72
CA MET A 100 -6.98 6.14 0.62
C MET A 100 -8.29 6.94 0.62
N SER A 101 -8.73 7.41 -0.54
CA SER A 101 -9.97 8.21 -0.63
C SER A 101 -11.20 7.39 -0.27
N PRO A 102 -12.24 8.02 0.28
CA PRO A 102 -13.51 7.33 0.54
C PRO A 102 -14.07 6.63 -0.70
N PHE A 103 -13.84 7.20 -1.87
CA PHE A 103 -14.27 6.64 -3.15
C PHE A 103 -13.69 5.25 -3.38
N PHE A 104 -12.37 5.10 -3.23
CA PHE A 104 -11.72 3.81 -3.43
C PHE A 104 -11.98 2.86 -2.26
N VAL A 105 -11.96 3.35 -1.04
CA VAL A 105 -12.23 2.52 0.15
C VAL A 105 -13.62 1.91 0.08
N ASP A 106 -14.63 2.69 -0.28
CA ASP A 106 -15.99 2.18 -0.45
C ASP A 106 -16.08 1.17 -1.60
N TYR A 107 -15.41 1.43 -2.71
CA TYR A 107 -15.33 0.50 -3.82
C TYR A 107 -14.71 -0.84 -3.40
N ALA A 108 -13.59 -0.79 -2.68
CA ALA A 108 -12.89 -1.98 -2.22
C ALA A 108 -13.71 -2.79 -1.22
N ASN A 109 -14.48 -2.12 -0.36
CA ASN A 109 -15.30 -2.79 0.66
C ASN A 109 -16.60 -3.38 0.10
N SER A 110 -17.18 -2.75 -0.92
CA SER A 110 -18.51 -3.14 -1.42
C SER A 110 -18.56 -4.57 -1.97
N ASP A 111 -17.42 -5.12 -2.35
CA ASP A 111 -17.33 -6.44 -2.98
C ASP A 111 -16.15 -7.26 -2.46
N SER A 112 -15.67 -6.97 -1.26
CA SER A 112 -14.65 -7.79 -0.63
C SER A 112 -15.27 -9.10 -0.14
N TYR A 113 -14.53 -10.19 -0.31
CA TYR A 113 -15.00 -11.50 0.11
C TYR A 113 -14.44 -11.91 1.47
N GLY A 114 -15.17 -12.80 2.16
CA GLY A 114 -14.84 -13.26 3.50
C GLY A 114 -15.53 -12.45 4.58
N ILE A 115 -16.03 -13.13 5.61
CA ILE A 115 -16.81 -12.49 6.68
C ILE A 115 -15.90 -11.92 7.77
N LYS A 116 -14.87 -12.69 8.19
CA LYS A 116 -13.96 -12.30 9.27
C LYS A 116 -12.70 -11.59 8.78
N MET A 117 -12.20 -12.01 7.62
CA MET A 117 -10.96 -11.47 7.01
C MET A 117 -11.23 -11.14 5.55
N PRO A 118 -12.02 -10.09 5.30
CA PRO A 118 -12.33 -9.71 3.91
C PRO A 118 -11.08 -9.25 3.17
N ARG A 119 -11.01 -9.58 1.88
CA ARG A 119 -9.91 -9.18 1.01
C ARG A 119 -10.45 -8.56 -0.28
N LEU A 120 -9.74 -7.56 -0.78
CA LEU A 120 -9.97 -7.07 -2.13
C LEU A 120 -9.34 -8.06 -3.12
N GLY A 121 -10.18 -8.72 -3.93
CA GLY A 121 -9.71 -9.65 -4.94
C GLY A 121 -9.03 -8.93 -6.11
N SER A 122 -8.13 -9.63 -6.80
CA SER A 122 -7.36 -9.04 -7.91
C SER A 122 -8.23 -8.59 -9.08
N LYS A 123 -9.27 -9.36 -9.42
CA LYS A 123 -10.20 -8.97 -10.49
C LYS A 123 -10.91 -7.66 -10.20
N ARG A 124 -11.43 -7.52 -8.98
CA ARG A 124 -12.10 -6.30 -8.54
C ARG A 124 -11.12 -5.11 -8.51
N GLY A 125 -9.92 -5.32 -7.99
CA GLY A 125 -8.87 -4.30 -7.98
C GLY A 125 -8.49 -3.85 -9.38
N ASN A 126 -8.31 -4.79 -10.30
CA ASN A 126 -7.92 -4.48 -11.69
C ASN A 126 -9.02 -3.75 -12.46
N ASN A 127 -10.27 -3.89 -12.06
CA ASN A 127 -11.40 -3.22 -12.69
C ASN A 127 -11.72 -1.86 -12.06
N ALA A 128 -11.00 -1.45 -11.03
CA ALA A 128 -11.21 -0.16 -10.40
C ALA A 128 -10.86 0.99 -11.34
N LEU A 129 -11.68 2.04 -11.33
CA LEU A 129 -11.38 3.26 -12.05
C LEU A 129 -10.34 4.07 -11.30
N PHE A 130 -9.41 4.65 -12.04
CA PHE A 130 -8.34 5.46 -11.47
C PHE A 130 -8.30 6.79 -12.23
N PRO A 131 -8.68 7.92 -11.61
CA PRO A 131 -8.59 9.23 -12.24
C PRO A 131 -7.12 9.59 -12.52
N LEU A 132 -6.84 10.03 -13.73
CA LEU A 132 -5.46 10.31 -14.14
C LEU A 132 -5.34 11.72 -14.73
N PRO A 133 -5.33 12.77 -13.90
CA PRO A 133 -5.06 14.11 -14.36
C PRO A 133 -3.58 14.27 -14.78
N PRO A 134 -3.23 15.36 -15.48
CA PRO A 134 -1.83 15.66 -15.79
C PRO A 134 -0.96 15.69 -14.52
N PHE A 135 0.32 15.39 -14.68
CA PHE A 135 1.25 15.23 -13.54
C PHE A 135 1.28 16.46 -12.62
N LYS A 136 1.31 17.67 -13.20
CA LYS A 136 1.28 18.91 -12.39
C LYS A 136 0.02 19.03 -11.55
N GLU A 137 -1.11 18.57 -12.07
CA GLU A 137 -2.36 18.55 -11.34
C GLU A 137 -2.33 17.52 -10.21
N GLN A 138 -1.71 16.36 -10.44
CA GLN A 138 -1.49 15.37 -9.38
C GLN A 138 -0.70 15.98 -8.22
N GLN A 139 0.36 16.71 -8.52
CA GLN A 139 1.18 17.39 -7.52
C GLN A 139 0.39 18.47 -6.77
N ARG A 140 -0.42 19.25 -7.51
CA ARG A 140 -1.26 20.29 -6.90
C ARG A 140 -2.28 19.69 -5.93
N ILE A 141 -2.92 18.60 -6.31
CA ILE A 141 -3.90 17.90 -5.46
C ILE A 141 -3.25 17.42 -4.18
N VAL A 142 -2.08 16.77 -4.27
CA VAL A 142 -1.35 16.29 -3.09
C VAL A 142 -0.96 17.46 -2.17
N ALA A 143 -0.43 18.54 -2.74
CA ALA A 143 -0.04 19.71 -1.95
C ALA A 143 -1.25 20.32 -1.21
N GLN A 144 -2.42 20.35 -1.87
CA GLN A 144 -3.65 20.85 -1.25
C GLN A 144 -4.11 19.93 -0.10
N ILE A 145 -4.04 18.63 -0.29
CA ILE A 145 -4.39 17.65 0.76
C ILE A 145 -3.45 17.81 1.97
N GLU A 146 -2.15 17.88 1.74
CA GLU A 146 -1.16 18.05 2.81
C GLU A 146 -1.40 19.34 3.59
N LYS A 147 -1.70 20.43 2.88
CA LYS A 147 -2.02 21.71 3.51
C LYS A 147 -3.26 21.64 4.39
N LEU A 148 -4.31 20.95 3.93
CA LEU A 148 -5.53 20.76 4.71
C LEU A 148 -5.28 19.95 5.99
N PHE A 149 -4.47 18.89 5.90
CA PHE A 149 -4.10 18.09 7.07
C PHE A 149 -3.28 18.89 8.08
N GLU A 150 -2.36 19.75 7.63
CA GLU A 150 -1.60 20.63 8.51
C GLU A 150 -2.51 21.58 9.29
N GLN A 151 -3.58 22.08 8.66
CA GLN A 151 -4.54 22.98 9.31
C GLN A 151 -5.40 22.28 10.37
N LEU A 152 -5.55 20.96 10.29
CA LEU A 152 -6.34 20.16 11.24
C LEU A 152 -5.53 19.73 12.47
N HIS A 153 -4.24 19.87 12.41
CA HIS A 153 -3.29 19.47 13.45
C HIS A 153 -2.45 20.68 13.86
#